data_cf9be1a9ae64332d335b0d624fc52cb9
#
_entry.id   cf9be1a9ae64332d335b0d624fc52cb9
#
_cell.length_a   1.000
_cell.length_b   1.000
_cell.length_c   1.000
_cell.angle_alpha   90.00
_cell.angle_beta   90.00
_cell.angle_gamma   90.00
#
_symmetry.space_group_name_H-M   'P 1'
#
loop_
_entity.id
_entity.type
_entity.pdbx_description
1 polymer ?
#
loop_
_entity_poly.entity_id
_entity_poly.type
_entity_poly.pdbx_seq_one_letter_code
_entity_poly.pdbx_strand_id
1 'polypeptide(L)'
;MPPLDAALLDPAATRGDLDTDRARLREFIEAHPRLFVLTGAGCSTDSGIPDYRDTNGGWKRPQPVTYQAFMGEKATRQRYWARSLVGWRRFGRARPNATHHALARLEQQGRVTALLTQNVDGLHQAAGHRHVIDLHGRLNEVRCMGCTTRMSRDVFQNALVELNADWAQLDAGDAPDGDADLESQDFSRFDVPACPDCGGILKPDVVFFGENVPRDRVDAAITSLNEADAMLVVGSSLMVFSGYRFAAAAARDGKPIAALNMGKTRADPLLSLKIEQSCADALAFVS
;
A
#
# COMPACT_ATOMS: atom_id res chain seq x y z
N MET A 1 -21.32 40.91 10.79
CA MET A 1 -21.18 39.54 10.37
C MET A 1 -21.37 38.65 11.61
N PRO A 2 -22.39 37.77 11.66
CA PRO A 2 -22.51 36.84 12.78
C PRO A 2 -21.43 35.74 12.68
N PRO A 3 -20.97 35.14 13.80
CA PRO A 3 -19.99 34.09 13.79
C PRO A 3 -20.60 32.82 13.17
N LEU A 4 -19.83 32.16 12.31
CA LEU A 4 -20.15 30.84 11.80
C LEU A 4 -20.23 29.87 13.00
N ASP A 5 -21.42 29.31 13.19
CA ASP A 5 -21.66 28.22 14.14
C ASP A 5 -20.70 27.07 13.84
N ALA A 6 -19.84 26.77 14.79
CA ALA A 6 -19.12 25.52 14.87
C ALA A 6 -20.11 24.42 15.27
N ALA A 7 -20.95 24.00 14.32
CA ALA A 7 -21.78 22.82 14.47
C ALA A 7 -20.85 21.61 14.61
N LEU A 8 -20.75 21.17 15.84
CA LEU A 8 -20.21 19.94 16.35
C LEU A 8 -20.26 18.80 15.32
N LEU A 9 -19.10 18.39 14.82
CA LEU A 9 -18.94 17.08 14.17
C LEU A 9 -19.12 16.02 15.27
N ASP A 10 -20.35 15.49 15.32
CA ASP A 10 -20.70 14.33 16.13
C ASP A 10 -19.83 13.13 15.70
N PRO A 11 -19.00 12.52 16.56
CA PRO A 11 -18.22 11.34 16.23
C PRO A 11 -19.08 10.08 15.98
N ALA A 12 -20.39 10.16 16.12
CA ALA A 12 -21.38 9.15 15.77
C ALA A 12 -22.12 9.45 14.45
N ALA A 13 -21.56 10.29 13.57
CA ALA A 13 -22.12 10.49 12.24
C ALA A 13 -22.25 9.13 11.55
N THR A 14 -23.48 8.65 11.48
CA THR A 14 -23.92 7.41 10.87
C THR A 14 -23.25 7.21 9.51
N ARG A 15 -22.63 6.03 9.32
CA ARG A 15 -22.21 5.57 7.98
C ARG A 15 -23.35 5.87 7.01
N GLY A 16 -23.04 6.52 5.88
CA GLY A 16 -24.02 6.78 4.84
C GLY A 16 -24.68 5.46 4.40
N ASP A 17 -25.92 5.55 3.94
CA ASP A 17 -26.56 4.41 3.30
C ASP A 17 -25.72 3.96 2.11
N LEU A 18 -25.43 2.65 2.04
CA LEU A 18 -24.52 2.08 1.04
C LEU A 18 -24.99 2.35 -0.39
N ASP A 19 -26.28 2.30 -0.67
CA ASP A 19 -26.80 2.54 -2.02
C ASP A 19 -26.67 4.01 -2.42
N THR A 20 -26.89 4.92 -1.48
CA THR A 20 -26.64 6.36 -1.67
C THR A 20 -25.15 6.63 -1.91
N ASP A 21 -24.26 6.03 -1.13
CA ASP A 21 -22.82 6.19 -1.28
C ASP A 21 -22.32 5.60 -2.61
N ARG A 22 -22.85 4.46 -3.05
CA ARG A 22 -22.59 3.89 -4.38
C ARG A 22 -23.04 4.82 -5.51
N ALA A 23 -24.23 5.40 -5.39
CA ALA A 23 -24.74 6.34 -6.38
C ALA A 23 -23.83 7.57 -6.51
N ARG A 24 -23.42 8.17 -5.39
CA ARG A 24 -22.50 9.32 -5.35
C ARG A 24 -21.11 8.98 -5.94
N LEU A 25 -20.59 7.78 -5.62
CA LEU A 25 -19.30 7.35 -6.16
C LEU A 25 -19.40 7.10 -7.68
N ARG A 26 -20.49 6.49 -8.13
CA ARG A 26 -20.76 6.28 -9.56
C ARG A 26 -20.84 7.61 -10.29
N GLU A 27 -21.62 8.57 -9.80
CA GLU A 27 -21.74 9.91 -10.36
C GLU A 27 -20.37 10.60 -10.45
N PHE A 28 -19.56 10.52 -9.40
CA PHE A 28 -18.20 11.06 -9.41
C PHE A 28 -17.34 10.43 -10.51
N ILE A 29 -17.36 9.09 -10.64
CA ILE A 29 -16.60 8.38 -11.68
C ILE A 29 -17.12 8.72 -13.08
N GLU A 30 -18.43 8.82 -13.29
CA GLU A 30 -19.04 9.15 -14.58
C GLU A 30 -18.73 10.58 -15.01
N ALA A 31 -18.73 11.53 -14.07
CA ALA A 31 -18.41 12.94 -14.32
C ALA A 31 -16.91 13.16 -14.68
N HIS A 32 -16.03 12.25 -14.31
CA HIS A 32 -14.57 12.39 -14.51
C HIS A 32 -14.02 11.19 -15.30
N PRO A 33 -14.01 11.27 -16.65
CA PRO A 33 -13.64 10.14 -17.51
C PRO A 33 -12.20 9.67 -17.38
N ARG A 34 -11.28 10.49 -16.86
CA ARG A 34 -9.87 10.15 -16.69
C ARG A 34 -9.48 10.30 -15.21
N LEU A 35 -9.45 9.19 -14.51
CA LEU A 35 -9.12 9.13 -13.08
C LEU A 35 -7.63 8.82 -12.86
N PHE A 36 -7.00 9.54 -11.97
CA PHE A 36 -5.78 9.08 -11.30
C PHE A 36 -6.17 8.34 -10.02
N VAL A 37 -5.90 7.04 -9.96
CA VAL A 37 -6.28 6.20 -8.81
C VAL A 37 -5.08 6.05 -7.88
N LEU A 38 -5.27 6.31 -6.57
CA LEU A 38 -4.27 6.03 -5.54
C LEU A 38 -4.82 5.01 -4.55
N THR A 39 -4.07 3.92 -4.31
CA THR A 39 -4.49 2.86 -3.39
C THR A 39 -3.54 2.68 -2.21
N GLY A 40 -4.06 2.14 -1.10
CA GLY A 40 -3.31 1.81 0.10
C GLY A 40 -3.77 0.51 0.74
N ALA A 41 -3.27 0.19 1.93
CA ALA A 41 -3.43 -1.10 2.59
C ALA A 41 -4.88 -1.54 2.80
N GLY A 42 -5.82 -0.60 2.95
CA GLY A 42 -7.25 -0.89 3.04
C GLY A 42 -7.85 -1.57 1.79
N CYS A 43 -7.17 -1.50 0.62
CA CYS A 43 -7.55 -2.27 -0.56
C CYS A 43 -7.30 -3.77 -0.40
N SER A 44 -6.32 -4.17 0.41
CA SER A 44 -5.82 -5.55 0.49
C SER A 44 -6.29 -6.30 1.74
N THR A 45 -7.08 -5.66 2.61
CA THR A 45 -7.61 -6.30 3.83
C THR A 45 -8.47 -7.52 3.51
N ASP A 46 -9.33 -7.43 2.49
CA ASP A 46 -10.16 -8.54 2.02
C ASP A 46 -9.36 -9.64 1.29
N SER A 47 -8.07 -9.40 1.04
CA SER A 47 -7.12 -10.41 0.54
C SER A 47 -6.33 -11.10 1.66
N GLY A 48 -6.64 -10.78 2.93
CA GLY A 48 -5.99 -11.33 4.11
C GLY A 48 -4.69 -10.61 4.50
N ILE A 49 -4.39 -9.46 3.89
CA ILE A 49 -3.22 -8.64 4.26
C ILE A 49 -3.66 -7.55 5.23
N PRO A 50 -3.18 -7.55 6.49
CA PRO A 50 -3.58 -6.57 7.48
C PRO A 50 -3.16 -5.15 7.10
N ASP A 51 -3.96 -4.17 7.47
CA ASP A 51 -3.61 -2.76 7.37
C ASP A 51 -2.78 -2.29 8.57
N TYR A 52 -2.08 -1.16 8.42
CA TYR A 52 -1.16 -0.62 9.42
C TYR A 52 -1.84 0.24 10.48
N ARG A 53 -2.98 0.84 10.14
CA ARG A 53 -3.58 1.92 10.92
C ARG A 53 -5.03 1.62 11.27
N ASP A 54 -5.45 2.12 12.41
CA ASP A 54 -6.85 2.13 12.83
C ASP A 54 -7.65 3.23 12.10
N THR A 55 -8.94 3.30 12.37
CA THR A 55 -9.86 4.27 11.78
C THR A 55 -9.56 5.73 12.15
N ASN A 56 -8.78 5.97 13.21
CA ASN A 56 -8.32 7.30 13.60
C ASN A 56 -6.97 7.67 12.98
N GLY A 57 -6.32 6.76 12.23
CA GLY A 57 -5.00 6.93 11.65
C GLY A 57 -3.84 6.59 12.58
N GLY A 58 -4.11 6.04 13.78
CA GLY A 58 -3.11 5.54 14.71
C GLY A 58 -2.48 4.22 14.23
N TRP A 59 -1.25 3.94 14.66
CA TRP A 59 -0.58 2.69 14.35
C TRP A 59 -1.20 1.54 15.14
N LYS A 60 -1.57 0.45 14.46
CA LYS A 60 -2.05 -0.79 15.09
C LYS A 60 -0.93 -1.63 15.71
N ARG A 61 0.32 -1.43 15.28
CA ARG A 61 1.53 -2.14 15.71
C ARG A 61 2.72 -1.18 15.76
N PRO A 62 3.87 -1.56 16.38
CA PRO A 62 5.09 -0.77 16.31
C PRO A 62 5.46 -0.41 14.88
N GLN A 63 6.13 0.74 14.73
CA GLN A 63 6.54 1.22 13.40
C GLN A 63 7.43 0.19 12.70
N PRO A 64 7.27 0.01 11.38
CA PRO A 64 8.14 -0.86 10.57
C PRO A 64 9.61 -0.45 10.63
N VAL A 65 10.48 -1.38 10.25
CA VAL A 65 11.93 -1.17 10.18
C VAL A 65 12.27 0.03 9.30
N THR A 66 13.16 0.90 9.80
CA THR A 66 13.69 2.03 9.02
C THR A 66 14.82 1.60 8.10
N TYR A 67 15.03 2.34 7.02
CA TYR A 67 16.14 2.13 6.08
C TYR A 67 17.50 2.20 6.79
N GLN A 68 17.69 3.19 7.67
CA GLN A 68 18.94 3.40 8.39
C GLN A 68 19.27 2.22 9.32
N ALA A 69 18.28 1.73 10.07
CA ALA A 69 18.47 0.58 10.95
C ALA A 69 18.76 -0.70 10.13
N PHE A 70 18.03 -0.92 9.03
CA PHE A 70 18.26 -2.08 8.17
C PHE A 70 19.67 -2.07 7.55
N MET A 71 20.12 -0.93 7.05
CA MET A 71 21.45 -0.80 6.43
C MET A 71 22.58 -0.85 7.45
N GLY A 72 22.40 -0.22 8.61
CA GLY A 72 23.45 -0.08 9.62
C GLY A 72 23.65 -1.31 10.52
N GLU A 73 22.59 -2.07 10.81
CA GLU A 73 22.61 -3.07 11.87
C GLU A 73 22.35 -4.49 11.36
N LYS A 74 23.30 -5.40 11.62
CA LYS A 74 23.15 -6.83 11.27
C LYS A 74 21.93 -7.43 11.99
N ALA A 75 21.75 -7.14 13.28
CA ALA A 75 20.64 -7.67 14.09
C ALA A 75 19.26 -7.25 13.52
N THR A 76 19.12 -6.01 13.03
CA THR A 76 17.92 -5.54 12.37
C THR A 76 17.62 -6.32 11.09
N ARG A 77 18.65 -6.63 10.28
CA ARG A 77 18.48 -7.46 9.07
C ARG A 77 18.09 -8.90 9.40
N GLN A 78 18.71 -9.50 10.44
CA GLN A 78 18.40 -10.84 10.91
C GLN A 78 16.94 -10.92 11.35
N ARG A 79 16.49 -10.01 12.20
CA ARG A 79 15.09 -9.92 12.64
C ARG A 79 14.13 -9.71 11.46
N TYR A 80 14.43 -8.79 10.55
CA TYR A 80 13.60 -8.53 9.37
C TYR A 80 13.43 -9.78 8.50
N TRP A 81 14.55 -10.42 8.11
CA TRP A 81 14.50 -11.55 7.19
C TRP A 81 13.94 -12.83 7.83
N ALA A 82 14.13 -13.03 9.14
CA ALA A 82 13.51 -14.12 9.88
C ALA A 82 11.98 -14.01 9.88
N ARG A 83 11.46 -12.84 10.18
CA ARG A 83 10.02 -12.55 10.15
C ARG A 83 9.46 -12.67 8.73
N SER A 84 10.18 -12.11 7.76
CA SER A 84 9.81 -12.20 6.35
C SER A 84 9.86 -13.63 5.81
N LEU A 85 10.79 -14.49 6.25
CA LEU A 85 10.84 -15.89 5.86
C LEU A 85 9.54 -16.61 6.22
N VAL A 86 9.06 -16.43 7.44
CA VAL A 86 7.83 -17.09 7.92
C VAL A 86 6.59 -16.46 7.30
N GLY A 87 6.51 -15.13 7.25
CA GLY A 87 5.34 -14.40 6.73
C GLY A 87 5.13 -14.57 5.22
N TRP A 88 6.22 -14.72 4.44
CA TRP A 88 6.15 -14.88 2.98
C TRP A 88 5.28 -16.06 2.52
N ARG A 89 5.23 -17.13 3.31
CA ARG A 89 4.41 -18.31 2.98
C ARG A 89 2.92 -18.00 2.80
N ARG A 90 2.41 -16.99 3.51
CA ARG A 90 1.02 -16.54 3.42
C ARG A 90 0.89 -15.35 2.49
N PHE A 91 1.76 -14.36 2.66
CA PHE A 91 1.75 -13.15 1.84
C PHE A 91 1.90 -13.46 0.34
N GLY A 92 2.85 -14.31 -0.04
CA GLY A 92 3.05 -14.74 -1.44
C GLY A 92 1.89 -15.56 -2.03
N ARG A 93 0.91 -15.99 -1.20
CA ARG A 93 -0.31 -16.70 -1.64
C ARG A 93 -1.54 -15.81 -1.68
N ALA A 94 -1.46 -14.57 -1.25
CA ALA A 94 -2.58 -13.63 -1.31
C ALA A 94 -3.12 -13.52 -2.74
N ARG A 95 -4.42 -13.32 -2.88
CA ARG A 95 -5.10 -13.20 -4.17
C ARG A 95 -5.82 -11.86 -4.26
N PRO A 96 -5.94 -11.29 -5.46
CA PRO A 96 -6.77 -10.11 -5.68
C PRO A 96 -8.19 -10.34 -5.17
N ASN A 97 -8.76 -9.33 -4.54
CA ASN A 97 -10.16 -9.30 -4.11
C ASN A 97 -11.04 -8.47 -5.06
N ALA A 98 -12.32 -8.34 -4.74
CA ALA A 98 -13.31 -7.62 -5.55
C ALA A 98 -12.89 -6.17 -5.85
N THR A 99 -12.25 -5.47 -4.88
CA THR A 99 -11.75 -4.09 -5.07
C THR A 99 -10.70 -4.02 -6.18
N HIS A 100 -9.71 -4.94 -6.17
CA HIS A 100 -8.67 -4.99 -7.20
C HIS A 100 -9.28 -5.23 -8.59
N HIS A 101 -10.23 -6.18 -8.69
CA HIS A 101 -10.89 -6.48 -9.95
C HIS A 101 -11.79 -5.33 -10.44
N ALA A 102 -12.49 -4.64 -9.56
CA ALA A 102 -13.29 -3.47 -9.93
C ALA A 102 -12.40 -2.35 -10.49
N LEU A 103 -11.28 -2.04 -9.83
CA LEU A 103 -10.34 -1.04 -10.33
C LEU A 103 -9.71 -1.45 -11.67
N ALA A 104 -9.37 -2.75 -11.86
CA ALA A 104 -8.86 -3.25 -13.13
C ALA A 104 -9.88 -3.10 -14.27
N ARG A 105 -11.18 -3.31 -13.99
CA ARG A 105 -12.25 -3.05 -14.96
C ARG A 105 -12.37 -1.58 -15.33
N LEU A 106 -12.24 -0.66 -14.38
CA LEU A 106 -12.20 0.79 -14.70
C LEU A 106 -11.05 1.14 -15.63
N GLU A 107 -9.87 0.54 -15.42
CA GLU A 107 -8.74 0.71 -16.36
C GLU A 107 -9.06 0.14 -17.75
N GLN A 108 -9.62 -1.07 -17.83
CA GLN A 108 -10.02 -1.70 -19.10
C GLN A 108 -11.07 -0.89 -19.87
N GLN A 109 -11.93 -0.17 -19.15
CA GLN A 109 -12.91 0.76 -19.70
C GLN A 109 -12.30 2.11 -20.14
N GLY A 110 -10.97 2.27 -20.01
CA GLY A 110 -10.25 3.50 -20.35
C GLY A 110 -10.48 4.66 -19.37
N ARG A 111 -10.98 4.39 -18.15
CA ARG A 111 -11.35 5.40 -17.15
C ARG A 111 -10.19 5.77 -16.22
N VAL A 112 -9.04 5.08 -16.30
CA VAL A 112 -7.89 5.28 -15.40
C VAL A 112 -6.66 5.66 -16.21
N THR A 113 -6.06 6.81 -15.90
CA THR A 113 -4.78 7.26 -16.51
C THR A 113 -3.61 6.43 -15.98
N ALA A 114 -3.58 6.22 -14.67
CA ALA A 114 -2.66 5.31 -13.98
C ALA A 114 -3.22 4.94 -12.60
N LEU A 115 -2.82 3.78 -12.09
CA LEU A 115 -3.01 3.39 -10.72
C LEU A 115 -1.67 3.51 -9.98
N LEU A 116 -1.61 4.42 -8.99
CA LEU A 116 -0.51 4.56 -8.06
C LEU A 116 -0.83 3.76 -6.80
N THR A 117 -0.03 2.76 -6.48
CA THR A 117 -0.22 2.01 -5.24
C THR A 117 0.89 2.27 -4.21
N GLN A 118 0.50 2.42 -2.95
CA GLN A 118 1.40 2.42 -1.80
C GLN A 118 1.69 0.99 -1.32
N ASN A 119 0.87 0.02 -1.76
CA ASN A 119 1.01 -1.39 -1.40
C ASN A 119 2.20 -2.01 -2.12
N VAL A 120 2.74 -3.05 -1.50
CA VAL A 120 3.93 -3.77 -1.98
C VAL A 120 3.63 -5.23 -2.34
N ASP A 121 2.32 -5.58 -2.42
CA ASP A 121 1.80 -6.94 -2.56
C ASP A 121 1.69 -7.45 -4.01
N GLY A 122 1.69 -6.55 -5.00
CA GLY A 122 1.54 -6.89 -6.41
C GLY A 122 0.14 -7.33 -6.82
N LEU A 123 -0.89 -7.14 -5.96
CA LEU A 123 -2.25 -7.64 -6.24
C LEU A 123 -2.96 -6.88 -7.35
N HIS A 124 -2.61 -5.62 -7.59
CA HIS A 124 -3.16 -4.88 -8.73
C HIS A 124 -2.72 -5.49 -10.06
N GLN A 125 -1.42 -5.81 -10.22
CA GLN A 125 -0.90 -6.49 -11.40
C GLN A 125 -1.54 -7.88 -11.55
N ALA A 126 -1.67 -8.62 -10.45
CA ALA A 126 -2.33 -9.94 -10.45
C ALA A 126 -3.82 -9.87 -10.81
N ALA A 127 -4.50 -8.74 -10.57
CA ALA A 127 -5.88 -8.49 -10.99
C ALA A 127 -6.02 -8.09 -12.45
N GLY A 128 -4.90 -7.87 -13.17
CA GLY A 128 -4.89 -7.54 -14.59
C GLY A 128 -4.70 -6.06 -14.93
N HIS A 129 -4.35 -5.21 -13.95
CA HIS A 129 -3.92 -3.85 -14.22
C HIS A 129 -2.63 -3.81 -15.04
N ARG A 130 -2.55 -2.90 -16.00
CA ARG A 130 -1.41 -2.71 -16.91
C ARG A 130 -0.57 -1.47 -16.57
N HIS A 131 -1.21 -0.40 -16.11
CA HIS A 131 -0.56 0.89 -15.81
C HIS A 131 -0.50 1.11 -14.29
N VAL A 132 0.32 0.30 -13.62
CA VAL A 132 0.54 0.39 -12.16
C VAL A 132 1.88 1.04 -11.88
N ILE A 133 1.86 2.06 -11.01
CA ILE A 133 3.07 2.67 -10.45
C ILE A 133 3.19 2.19 -9.00
N ASP A 134 4.19 1.36 -8.74
CA ASP A 134 4.50 0.84 -7.40
C ASP A 134 5.30 1.90 -6.62
N LEU A 135 4.61 2.82 -5.95
CA LEU A 135 5.25 3.95 -5.27
C LEU A 135 6.33 3.50 -4.29
N HIS A 136 6.02 2.47 -3.53
CA HIS A 136 6.93 1.92 -2.53
C HIS A 136 7.62 0.62 -2.96
N GLY A 137 7.52 0.24 -4.24
CA GLY A 137 8.11 -0.99 -4.77
C GLY A 137 7.29 -2.24 -4.49
N ARG A 138 7.91 -3.41 -4.58
CA ARG A 138 7.24 -4.71 -4.41
C ARG A 138 8.08 -5.70 -3.62
N LEU A 139 7.41 -6.48 -2.77
CA LEU A 139 8.05 -7.52 -1.94
C LEU A 139 8.49 -8.76 -2.73
N ASN A 140 7.95 -8.97 -3.95
CA ASN A 140 8.31 -10.11 -4.78
C ASN A 140 9.70 -9.99 -5.43
N GLU A 141 10.41 -8.90 -5.21
CA GLU A 141 11.78 -8.67 -5.67
C GLU A 141 12.73 -8.36 -4.52
N VAL A 142 13.98 -8.82 -4.65
CA VAL A 142 15.11 -8.52 -3.76
C VAL A 142 16.22 -7.91 -4.59
N ARG A 143 16.82 -6.85 -4.09
CA ARG A 143 17.93 -6.15 -4.74
C ARG A 143 19.16 -6.07 -3.85
N CYS A 144 20.32 -6.08 -4.46
CA CYS A 144 21.58 -5.79 -3.78
C CYS A 144 21.72 -4.27 -3.58
N MET A 145 22.19 -3.87 -2.39
CA MET A 145 22.46 -2.48 -2.08
C MET A 145 23.89 -2.03 -2.46
N GLY A 146 24.75 -2.98 -2.88
CA GLY A 146 26.12 -2.72 -3.29
C GLY A 146 26.40 -2.83 -4.80
N CYS A 147 25.50 -3.52 -5.53
CA CYS A 147 25.63 -3.67 -7.00
C CYS A 147 24.24 -3.71 -7.66
N THR A 148 24.18 -4.04 -8.97
CA THR A 148 22.94 -4.05 -9.76
C THR A 148 22.14 -5.35 -9.67
N THR A 149 22.62 -6.35 -8.92
CA THR A 149 21.97 -7.67 -8.78
C THR A 149 20.56 -7.56 -8.26
N ARG A 150 19.64 -8.20 -8.95
CA ARG A 150 18.24 -8.39 -8.57
C ARG A 150 17.88 -9.87 -8.68
N MET A 151 16.98 -10.33 -7.83
CA MET A 151 16.44 -11.69 -7.88
C MET A 151 15.00 -11.70 -7.41
N SER A 152 14.25 -12.73 -7.81
CA SER A 152 12.90 -12.90 -7.29
C SER A 152 12.94 -13.23 -5.79
N ARG A 153 11.89 -12.82 -5.08
CA ARG A 153 11.71 -13.13 -3.67
C ARG A 153 11.68 -14.65 -3.43
N ASP A 154 11.15 -15.42 -4.37
CA ASP A 154 11.09 -16.88 -4.26
C ASP A 154 12.49 -17.54 -4.34
N VAL A 155 13.36 -17.06 -5.20
CA VAL A 155 14.77 -17.50 -5.24
C VAL A 155 15.45 -17.19 -3.92
N PHE A 156 15.26 -15.99 -3.40
CA PHE A 156 15.80 -15.59 -2.11
C PHE A 156 15.16 -16.35 -0.93
N GLN A 157 13.85 -16.67 -1.03
CA GLN A 157 13.17 -17.50 -0.04
C GLN A 157 13.81 -18.87 0.09
N ASN A 158 14.13 -19.52 -1.03
CA ASN A 158 14.79 -20.83 -1.02
C ASN A 158 16.16 -20.76 -0.33
N ALA A 159 16.96 -19.74 -0.61
CA ALA A 159 18.23 -19.51 0.06
C ALA A 159 18.08 -19.27 1.57
N LEU A 160 17.06 -18.51 1.98
CA LEU A 160 16.74 -18.31 3.40
C LEU A 160 16.33 -19.62 4.09
N VAL A 161 15.50 -20.43 3.45
CA VAL A 161 15.04 -21.75 3.97
C VAL A 161 16.22 -22.72 4.11
N GLU A 162 17.09 -22.77 3.11
CA GLU A 162 18.29 -23.64 3.13
C GLU A 162 19.21 -23.32 4.31
N LEU A 163 19.45 -22.04 4.57
CA LEU A 163 20.29 -21.58 5.67
C LEU A 163 19.63 -21.64 7.03
N ASN A 164 18.30 -21.66 7.11
CA ASN A 164 17.54 -21.49 8.35
C ASN A 164 16.37 -22.49 8.43
N ALA A 165 16.65 -23.78 8.26
CA ALA A 165 15.63 -24.83 8.19
C ALA A 165 14.68 -24.86 9.41
N ASP A 166 15.21 -24.64 10.62
CA ASP A 166 14.42 -24.62 11.85
C ASP A 166 13.43 -23.46 11.87
N TRP A 167 13.83 -22.29 11.37
CA TRP A 167 12.96 -21.11 11.25
C TRP A 167 11.84 -21.32 10.23
N ALA A 168 12.13 -22.06 9.18
CA ALA A 168 11.13 -22.36 8.16
C ALA A 168 9.98 -23.27 8.68
N GLN A 169 10.13 -23.92 9.84
CA GLN A 169 9.09 -24.72 10.47
C GLN A 169 8.20 -23.90 11.43
N LEU A 170 8.60 -22.68 11.79
CA LEU A 170 7.83 -21.85 12.69
C LEU A 170 6.51 -21.42 12.04
N ASP A 171 5.45 -21.35 12.86
CA ASP A 171 4.18 -20.75 12.52
C ASP A 171 3.90 -19.55 13.43
N ALA A 172 3.43 -18.45 12.86
CA ALA A 172 3.18 -17.22 13.59
C ALA A 172 2.06 -16.41 12.92
N GLY A 173 1.46 -15.51 13.67
CA GLY A 173 0.41 -14.60 13.18
C GLY A 173 0.94 -13.66 12.10
N ASP A 174 0.03 -13.21 11.22
CA ASP A 174 0.34 -12.30 10.13
C ASP A 174 0.58 -10.87 10.64
N ALA A 175 1.53 -10.20 10.02
CA ALA A 175 1.76 -8.78 10.15
C ALA A 175 1.69 -8.10 8.76
N PRO A 176 1.48 -6.77 8.68
CA PRO A 176 1.65 -6.03 7.45
C PRO A 176 3.03 -6.28 6.81
N ASP A 177 3.17 -6.01 5.52
CA ASP A 177 4.43 -6.19 4.76
C ASP A 177 4.94 -7.63 4.64
N GLY A 178 4.06 -8.63 4.73
CA GLY A 178 4.47 -10.02 4.63
C GLY A 178 5.37 -10.51 5.74
N ASP A 179 5.35 -9.84 6.88
CA ASP A 179 6.05 -10.21 8.09
C ASP A 179 5.24 -11.20 8.95
N ALA A 180 5.94 -11.94 9.83
CA ALA A 180 5.33 -12.75 10.88
C ALA A 180 5.62 -12.17 12.27
N ASP A 181 4.71 -12.40 13.21
CA ASP A 181 4.90 -11.99 14.60
C ASP A 181 5.74 -13.02 15.36
N LEU A 182 7.04 -12.74 15.52
CA LEU A 182 8.05 -13.62 16.12
C LEU A 182 8.81 -12.89 17.25
N GLU A 183 8.21 -11.95 17.96
CA GLU A 183 8.89 -11.07 18.93
C GLU A 183 9.59 -11.80 20.08
N SER A 184 9.23 -13.05 20.38
CA SER A 184 9.84 -13.85 21.45
C SER A 184 11.09 -14.61 21.03
N GLN A 185 11.54 -14.52 19.78
CA GLN A 185 12.67 -15.31 19.25
C GLN A 185 14.00 -14.58 19.39
N ASP A 186 15.08 -15.36 19.59
CA ASP A 186 16.46 -14.86 19.50
C ASP A 186 16.95 -14.88 18.05
N PHE A 187 16.88 -13.72 17.39
CA PHE A 187 17.26 -13.56 15.99
C PHE A 187 18.78 -13.63 15.72
N SER A 188 19.63 -13.65 16.74
CA SER A 188 21.10 -13.64 16.56
C SER A 188 21.62 -14.87 15.79
N ARG A 189 20.86 -15.97 15.83
CA ARG A 189 21.17 -17.24 15.16
C ARG A 189 20.61 -17.35 13.73
N PHE A 190 19.93 -16.32 13.25
CA PHE A 190 19.37 -16.33 11.89
C PHE A 190 20.44 -15.89 10.88
N ASP A 191 20.67 -16.72 9.86
CA ASP A 191 21.63 -16.43 8.81
C ASP A 191 20.98 -15.70 7.63
N VAL A 192 21.54 -14.55 7.28
CA VAL A 192 21.08 -13.73 6.15
C VAL A 192 22.07 -13.89 4.99
N PRO A 193 21.62 -14.41 3.82
CA PRO A 193 22.49 -14.52 2.66
C PRO A 193 23.01 -13.15 2.22
N ALA A 194 24.29 -13.09 1.86
CA ALA A 194 24.89 -11.94 1.19
C ALA A 194 24.63 -12.03 -0.33
N CYS A 195 24.82 -10.91 -1.03
CA CYS A 195 24.75 -10.91 -2.48
C CYS A 195 25.78 -11.88 -3.09
N PRO A 196 25.37 -12.79 -3.99
CA PRO A 196 26.27 -13.77 -4.58
C PRO A 196 27.36 -13.13 -5.46
N ASP A 197 27.10 -11.94 -6.02
CA ASP A 197 28.03 -11.31 -6.94
C ASP A 197 29.05 -10.41 -6.25
N CYS A 198 28.67 -9.72 -5.16
CA CYS A 198 29.55 -8.72 -4.52
C CYS A 198 29.65 -8.83 -3.00
N GLY A 199 28.95 -9.77 -2.35
CA GLY A 199 28.90 -9.88 -0.89
C GLY A 199 28.10 -8.78 -0.19
N GLY A 200 27.41 -7.91 -0.94
CA GLY A 200 26.67 -6.77 -0.41
C GLY A 200 25.35 -7.17 0.26
N ILE A 201 24.72 -6.18 0.93
CA ILE A 201 23.46 -6.37 1.63
C ILE A 201 22.33 -6.58 0.61
N LEU A 202 21.53 -7.63 0.81
CA LEU A 202 20.30 -7.87 0.07
C LEU A 202 19.12 -7.28 0.83
N LYS A 203 18.30 -6.47 0.14
CA LYS A 203 17.12 -5.79 0.65
C LYS A 203 15.93 -6.09 -0.26
N PRO A 204 14.67 -6.24 0.26
CA PRO A 204 13.51 -6.28 -0.63
C PRO A 204 13.45 -4.99 -1.45
N ASP A 205 12.97 -5.06 -2.68
CA ASP A 205 12.83 -3.86 -3.53
C ASP A 205 11.62 -3.01 -3.14
N VAL A 206 11.56 -2.66 -1.85
CA VAL A 206 10.56 -1.77 -1.28
C VAL A 206 11.21 -0.55 -0.63
N VAL A 207 10.51 0.57 -0.61
CA VAL A 207 10.92 1.79 0.05
C VAL A 207 10.62 1.66 1.54
N PHE A 208 11.66 1.61 2.37
CA PHE A 208 11.52 1.56 3.82
C PHE A 208 11.20 2.95 4.41
N PHE A 209 10.72 2.98 5.65
CA PHE A 209 10.58 4.23 6.39
C PHE A 209 11.95 4.92 6.51
N GLY A 210 11.98 6.24 6.25
CA GLY A 210 13.23 7.02 6.20
C GLY A 210 14.03 6.86 4.90
N GLU A 211 13.57 6.05 3.94
CA GLU A 211 14.12 5.98 2.59
C GLU A 211 13.37 6.91 1.64
N ASN A 212 14.07 7.49 0.67
CA ASN A 212 13.42 8.30 -0.35
C ASN A 212 12.76 7.42 -1.40
N VAL A 213 11.53 7.77 -1.78
CA VAL A 213 10.90 7.19 -2.98
C VAL A 213 11.73 7.56 -4.20
N PRO A 214 12.05 6.62 -5.09
CA PRO A 214 12.75 6.90 -6.35
C PRO A 214 12.06 8.00 -7.15
N ARG A 215 12.86 8.94 -7.64
CA ARG A 215 12.35 10.17 -8.28
C ARG A 215 11.56 9.85 -9.55
N ASP A 216 12.01 8.90 -10.33
CA ASP A 216 11.34 8.42 -11.55
C ASP A 216 9.90 7.96 -11.29
N ARG A 217 9.65 7.26 -10.17
CA ARG A 217 8.29 6.84 -9.76
C ARG A 217 7.41 8.04 -9.42
N VAL A 218 7.97 9.03 -8.72
CA VAL A 218 7.23 10.26 -8.37
C VAL A 218 6.93 11.07 -9.63
N ASP A 219 7.90 11.23 -10.51
CA ASP A 219 7.75 12.01 -11.75
C ASP A 219 6.72 11.36 -12.69
N ALA A 220 6.75 10.02 -12.84
CA ALA A 220 5.75 9.28 -13.60
C ALA A 220 4.34 9.44 -13.02
N ALA A 221 4.20 9.37 -11.70
CA ALA A 221 2.91 9.54 -11.03
C ALA A 221 2.37 10.98 -11.18
N ILE A 222 3.22 12.00 -11.08
CA ILE A 222 2.82 13.39 -11.30
C ILE A 222 2.39 13.59 -12.76
N THR A 223 3.11 13.03 -13.73
CA THR A 223 2.72 13.09 -15.15
C THR A 223 1.33 12.53 -15.36
N SER A 224 1.05 11.33 -14.85
CA SER A 224 -0.26 10.69 -14.97
C SER A 224 -1.36 11.45 -14.21
N LEU A 225 -1.05 12.05 -13.05
CA LEU A 225 -1.97 12.91 -12.32
C LEU A 225 -2.32 14.17 -13.12
N ASN A 226 -1.36 14.77 -13.80
CA ASN A 226 -1.58 15.97 -14.63
C ASN A 226 -2.54 15.70 -15.79
N GLU A 227 -2.51 14.48 -16.36
CA GLU A 227 -3.39 14.05 -17.45
C GLU A 227 -4.80 13.68 -16.97
N ALA A 228 -5.00 13.46 -15.68
CA ALA A 228 -6.28 13.08 -15.10
C ALA A 228 -7.23 14.28 -14.89
N ASP A 229 -8.53 14.03 -14.91
CA ASP A 229 -9.57 15.01 -14.61
C ASP A 229 -9.84 15.09 -13.10
N ALA A 230 -9.68 13.99 -12.38
CA ALA A 230 -9.90 13.87 -10.94
C ALA A 230 -9.02 12.79 -10.32
N MET A 231 -8.96 12.78 -8.98
CA MET A 231 -8.26 11.76 -8.21
C MET A 231 -9.24 10.90 -7.41
N LEU A 232 -9.05 9.58 -7.46
CA LEU A 232 -9.80 8.62 -6.64
C LEU A 232 -8.82 7.91 -5.69
N VAL A 233 -9.02 8.11 -4.39
CA VAL A 233 -8.25 7.43 -3.32
C VAL A 233 -9.05 6.24 -2.81
N VAL A 234 -8.47 5.05 -2.80
CA VAL A 234 -9.15 3.82 -2.38
C VAL A 234 -8.31 3.08 -1.33
N GLY A 235 -8.90 2.88 -0.14
CA GLY A 235 -8.27 2.14 0.95
C GLY A 235 -6.99 2.77 1.49
N SER A 236 -6.86 4.10 1.46
CA SER A 236 -5.69 4.79 1.98
C SER A 236 -6.06 5.95 2.90
N SER A 237 -5.51 5.94 4.10
CA SER A 237 -5.60 7.08 5.02
C SER A 237 -4.72 8.27 4.62
N LEU A 238 -3.81 8.11 3.66
CA LEU A 238 -2.85 9.14 3.22
C LEU A 238 -1.99 9.75 4.35
N MET A 239 -1.85 9.08 5.50
CA MET A 239 -1.06 9.60 6.62
C MET A 239 0.41 9.77 6.28
N VAL A 240 0.95 8.90 5.39
CA VAL A 240 2.33 8.97 4.92
C VAL A 240 2.45 10.03 3.82
N PHE A 241 3.44 10.94 3.98
CA PHE A 241 3.62 12.07 3.06
C PHE A 241 3.86 11.64 1.61
N SER A 242 4.52 10.50 1.38
CA SER A 242 4.80 9.99 0.03
C SER A 242 3.53 9.78 -0.80
N GLY A 243 2.41 9.37 -0.19
CA GLY A 243 1.09 9.27 -0.83
C GLY A 243 0.32 10.60 -0.78
N TYR A 244 0.32 11.28 0.38
CA TYR A 244 -0.40 12.53 0.57
C TYR A 244 -0.02 13.63 -0.42
N ARG A 245 1.25 13.70 -0.86
CA ARG A 245 1.74 14.70 -1.82
C ARG A 245 0.92 14.75 -3.10
N PHE A 246 0.35 13.63 -3.55
CA PHE A 246 -0.46 13.57 -4.78
C PHE A 246 -1.84 14.17 -4.57
N ALA A 247 -2.48 13.94 -3.41
CA ALA A 247 -3.73 14.60 -3.05
C ALA A 247 -3.51 16.13 -2.91
N ALA A 248 -2.41 16.56 -2.29
CA ALA A 248 -2.08 17.97 -2.20
C ALA A 248 -1.80 18.60 -3.58
N ALA A 249 -1.17 17.87 -4.51
CA ALA A 249 -0.96 18.31 -5.88
C ALA A 249 -2.30 18.41 -6.64
N ALA A 250 -3.15 17.40 -6.56
CA ALA A 250 -4.49 17.42 -7.19
C ALA A 250 -5.31 18.61 -6.71
N ALA A 251 -5.37 18.86 -5.40
CA ALA A 251 -6.10 19.99 -4.82
C ALA A 251 -5.53 21.35 -5.27
N ARG A 252 -4.21 21.52 -5.30
CA ARG A 252 -3.54 22.73 -5.79
C ARG A 252 -3.89 23.01 -7.24
N ASP A 253 -4.01 21.97 -8.06
CA ASP A 253 -4.29 22.07 -9.48
C ASP A 253 -5.83 22.06 -9.76
N GLY A 254 -6.67 22.23 -8.71
CA GLY A 254 -8.12 22.34 -8.80
C GLY A 254 -8.84 21.04 -9.20
N LYS A 255 -8.16 19.88 -9.12
CA LYS A 255 -8.77 18.60 -9.46
C LYS A 255 -9.63 18.09 -8.30
N PRO A 256 -10.88 17.65 -8.54
CA PRO A 256 -11.71 17.03 -7.51
C PRO A 256 -11.10 15.74 -6.99
N ILE A 257 -11.27 15.47 -5.68
CA ILE A 257 -10.72 14.29 -5.03
C ILE A 257 -11.86 13.53 -4.34
N ALA A 258 -12.09 12.28 -4.75
CA ALA A 258 -12.92 11.35 -3.99
C ALA A 258 -12.06 10.41 -3.16
N ALA A 259 -12.47 10.12 -1.92
CA ALA A 259 -11.84 9.10 -1.08
C ALA A 259 -12.85 8.04 -0.64
N LEU A 260 -12.52 6.79 -0.92
CA LEU A 260 -13.20 5.60 -0.43
C LEU A 260 -12.28 4.96 0.62
N ASN A 261 -12.54 5.25 1.89
CA ASN A 261 -11.70 4.79 2.99
C ASN A 261 -12.47 4.75 4.31
N MET A 262 -12.32 3.67 5.05
CA MET A 262 -12.86 3.56 6.40
C MET A 262 -12.07 4.44 7.36
N GLY A 263 -12.74 5.44 7.95
CA GLY A 263 -12.12 6.34 8.93
C GLY A 263 -11.37 7.54 8.32
N LYS A 264 -10.59 8.22 9.16
CA LYS A 264 -9.95 9.50 8.82
C LYS A 264 -8.85 9.36 7.78
N THR A 265 -8.78 10.36 6.89
CA THR A 265 -7.64 10.53 5.99
C THR A 265 -6.95 11.88 6.26
N ARG A 266 -5.67 11.96 5.97
CA ARG A 266 -4.93 13.23 6.01
C ARG A 266 -5.47 14.25 5.00
N ALA A 267 -6.12 13.78 3.95
CA ALA A 267 -6.66 14.60 2.88
C ALA A 267 -8.12 15.02 3.11
N ASP A 268 -8.76 14.68 4.22
CA ASP A 268 -10.18 15.01 4.47
C ASP A 268 -10.54 16.48 4.16
N PRO A 269 -9.70 17.50 4.51
CA PRO A 269 -10.00 18.89 4.16
C PRO A 269 -9.92 19.22 2.66
N LEU A 270 -9.39 18.31 1.83
CA LEU A 270 -9.18 18.50 0.39
C LEU A 270 -10.22 17.74 -0.45
N LEU A 271 -11.06 16.92 0.18
CA LEU A 271 -11.96 16.01 -0.53
C LEU A 271 -13.22 16.73 -1.04
N SER A 272 -13.59 16.42 -2.27
CA SER A 272 -14.92 16.75 -2.84
C SER A 272 -15.97 15.71 -2.46
N LEU A 273 -15.53 14.45 -2.26
CA LEU A 273 -16.40 13.34 -1.89
C LEU A 273 -15.65 12.41 -0.92
N LYS A 274 -16.30 12.03 0.18
CA LYS A 274 -15.84 10.97 1.07
C LYS A 274 -16.89 9.89 1.21
N ILE A 275 -16.44 8.63 1.09
CA ILE A 275 -17.25 7.42 1.26
C ILE A 275 -16.59 6.55 2.32
N GLU A 276 -17.31 6.26 3.41
CA GLU A 276 -16.82 5.43 4.53
C GLU A 276 -17.46 4.05 4.52
N GLN A 277 -17.27 3.34 3.41
CA GLN A 277 -17.76 1.98 3.18
C GLN A 277 -16.60 1.01 2.90
N SER A 278 -16.87 -0.30 2.92
CA SER A 278 -15.95 -1.30 2.36
C SER A 278 -15.65 -0.96 0.90
N CYS A 279 -14.37 -1.05 0.52
CA CYS A 279 -13.96 -0.76 -0.86
C CYS A 279 -14.66 -1.67 -1.87
N ALA A 280 -14.80 -2.96 -1.53
CA ALA A 280 -15.47 -3.93 -2.38
C ALA A 280 -16.96 -3.61 -2.56
N ASP A 281 -17.64 -3.29 -1.45
CA ASP A 281 -19.08 -2.98 -1.48
C ASP A 281 -19.36 -1.69 -2.26
N ALA A 282 -18.59 -0.64 -2.00
CA ALA A 282 -18.79 0.65 -2.68
C ALA A 282 -18.52 0.58 -4.19
N LEU A 283 -17.57 -0.26 -4.64
CA LEU A 283 -17.22 -0.44 -6.04
C LEU A 283 -17.99 -1.58 -6.75
N ALA A 284 -18.93 -2.23 -6.07
CA ALA A 284 -19.64 -3.40 -6.63
C ALA A 284 -20.47 -3.09 -7.91
N PHE A 285 -20.73 -1.82 -8.21
CA PHE A 285 -21.39 -1.41 -9.46
C PHE A 285 -20.48 -1.41 -10.69
N VAL A 286 -19.16 -1.54 -10.49
CA VAL A 286 -18.21 -1.63 -11.60
C VAL A 286 -18.18 -3.06 -12.10
N SER A 287 -18.91 -3.32 -13.19
CA SER A 287 -19.07 -4.64 -13.81
C SER A 287 -18.22 -4.77 -15.09
#